data_35a4f60421a678f4eab3a55cc069c080
#
_entry.id   35a4f60421a678f4eab3a55cc069c080
#
_cell.length_a   1.000
_cell.length_b   1.000
_cell.length_c   1.000
_cell.angle_alpha   90.00
_cell.angle_beta   90.00
_cell.angle_gamma   90.00
#
_symmetry.space_group_name_H-M   'P 1'
#
loop_
_entity.id
_entity.type
_entity.pdbx_description
1 polymer ?
#
loop_
_entity_poly.entity_id
_entity_poly.type
_entity_poly.pdbx_seq_one_letter_code
_entity_poly.pdbx_strand_id
1 'polypeptide(L)'
;MRGMTLKVLLGAALALLVAAPALAKMPAWEQQLYDAAKKEGEFTVYTAHYNSEQAAAVCAGYDKKYPGVKCNFIRTTAQVAYQRLAQDMKAGLAVASVISTTDVSHYPRMKKAGWLMKYKPHNLANMLPNFLPYNDPEGYFYVTSAGLVLINYNTDLLKEADAPKKWTDLLDPKWKNKVAIGHPGFSGYVGTWVVLMRKMYGWEFFEKLEKNKPQIGRSINDTVTMLNAKERWVGAGPSATTLRSRDKGNPLGVIYPEDGTLLMIAPSAVLANAPAPNAGKLYLEFLMEKEANEINMKQRGEAIIKGMKPLPGAKPLDEVKTTRPTLEEIQKGIPEVKEQFRDTFGI
;
A
#
# COMPACT_ATOMS: atom_id res chain seq x y z
N MET A 1 45.98 76.07 16.70
CA MET A 1 46.25 74.94 15.86
C MET A 1 45.71 73.68 16.54
N ARG A 2 44.61 73.17 16.08
CA ARG A 2 43.88 71.97 16.69
C ARG A 2 44.25 70.74 15.91
N GLY A 3 44.90 69.76 16.58
CA GLY A 3 45.21 68.46 15.99
C GLY A 3 44.00 67.58 16.00
N MET A 4 43.71 67.01 14.81
CA MET A 4 42.59 66.10 14.59
C MET A 4 43.15 64.68 14.61
N THR A 5 42.78 63.92 15.65
CA THR A 5 43.12 62.48 15.80
C THR A 5 42.15 61.61 14.97
N LEU A 6 42.68 60.91 14.01
CA LEU A 6 41.95 59.95 13.19
C LEU A 6 41.82 58.62 13.95
N LYS A 7 40.58 58.22 14.31
CA LYS A 7 40.28 56.88 14.86
C LYS A 7 40.01 55.90 13.72
N VAL A 8 40.91 54.93 13.56
CA VAL A 8 40.73 53.77 12.67
C VAL A 8 39.84 52.78 13.37
N LEU A 9 38.65 52.53 12.83
CA LEU A 9 37.74 51.44 13.24
C LEU A 9 38.10 50.18 12.45
N LEU A 10 38.70 49.19 13.11
CA LEU A 10 38.85 47.83 12.57
C LEU A 10 37.50 47.13 12.68
N GLY A 11 36.82 46.95 11.56
CA GLY A 11 35.65 46.09 11.46
C GLY A 11 36.06 44.60 11.34
N ALA A 12 35.83 43.81 12.39
CA ALA A 12 35.98 42.35 12.31
C ALA A 12 34.81 41.77 11.55
N ALA A 13 35.03 41.30 10.31
CA ALA A 13 34.06 40.54 9.57
C ALA A 13 34.02 39.09 10.11
N LEU A 14 32.94 38.78 10.83
CA LEU A 14 32.64 37.43 11.32
C LEU A 14 32.08 36.61 10.14
N ALA A 15 32.92 35.79 9.50
CA ALA A 15 32.48 34.86 8.48
C ALA A 15 31.70 33.72 9.15
N LEU A 16 30.36 33.75 9.04
CA LEU A 16 29.51 32.62 9.39
C LEU A 16 29.75 31.51 8.35
N LEU A 17 30.54 30.51 8.72
CA LEU A 17 30.59 29.21 8.01
C LEU A 17 29.25 28.53 8.21
N VAL A 18 28.36 28.66 7.25
CA VAL A 18 27.17 27.80 7.14
C VAL A 18 27.66 26.42 6.74
N ALA A 19 27.80 25.52 7.70
CA ALA A 19 28.05 24.11 7.44
C ALA A 19 26.86 23.56 6.64
N ALA A 20 27.03 23.35 5.34
CA ALA A 20 26.07 22.61 4.53
C ALA A 20 25.90 21.22 5.16
N PRO A 21 24.67 20.71 5.33
CA PRO A 21 24.47 19.36 5.82
C PRO A 21 25.19 18.41 4.87
N ALA A 22 26.18 17.68 5.40
CA ALA A 22 26.85 16.62 4.67
C ALA A 22 25.77 15.61 4.23
N LEU A 23 25.44 15.58 2.95
CA LEU A 23 24.61 14.52 2.38
C LEU A 23 25.31 13.19 2.74
N ALA A 24 24.62 12.35 3.52
CA ALA A 24 25.14 11.06 3.93
C ALA A 24 25.52 10.30 2.65
N LYS A 25 26.80 9.91 2.57
CA LYS A 25 27.34 9.22 1.39
C LYS A 25 26.59 7.89 1.23
N MET A 26 26.09 7.64 0.02
CA MET A 26 25.42 6.39 -0.34
C MET A 26 26.31 5.19 0.03
N PRO A 27 25.78 4.14 0.68
CA PRO A 27 26.54 2.92 0.98
C PRO A 27 27.14 2.29 -0.29
N ALA A 28 28.30 1.65 -0.17
CA ALA A 28 28.98 1.08 -1.34
C ALA A 28 28.13 0.07 -2.12
N TRP A 29 27.36 -0.77 -1.42
CA TRP A 29 26.46 -1.76 -2.04
C TRP A 29 25.34 -1.06 -2.83
N GLU A 30 24.79 0.04 -2.30
CA GLU A 30 23.72 0.81 -2.94
C GLU A 30 24.26 1.51 -4.19
N GLN A 31 25.46 2.09 -4.11
CA GLN A 31 26.13 2.71 -5.24
C GLN A 31 26.37 1.71 -6.37
N GLN A 32 26.87 0.51 -6.05
CA GLN A 32 27.10 -0.54 -7.04
C GLN A 32 25.80 -0.97 -7.73
N LEU A 33 24.73 -1.12 -6.96
CA LEU A 33 23.41 -1.50 -7.48
C LEU A 33 22.83 -0.38 -8.35
N TYR A 34 23.00 0.87 -7.91
CA TYR A 34 22.57 2.04 -8.69
C TYR A 34 23.34 2.18 -10.01
N ASP A 35 24.66 2.00 -10.00
CA ASP A 35 25.48 2.06 -11.22
C ASP A 35 25.09 0.98 -12.24
N ALA A 36 24.69 -0.21 -11.73
CA ALA A 36 24.17 -1.29 -12.57
C ALA A 36 22.77 -0.94 -13.11
N ALA A 37 21.86 -0.45 -12.26
CA ALA A 37 20.53 -0.02 -12.65
C ALA A 37 20.53 1.13 -13.67
N LYS A 38 21.49 2.05 -13.54
CA LYS A 38 21.66 3.18 -14.46
C LYS A 38 21.99 2.74 -15.88
N LYS A 39 22.67 1.60 -16.06
CA LYS A 39 22.93 1.01 -17.37
C LYS A 39 21.67 0.41 -18.00
N GLU A 40 20.69 0.03 -17.18
CA GLU A 40 19.39 -0.49 -17.61
C GLU A 40 18.43 0.64 -18.03
N GLY A 41 18.58 1.84 -17.45
CA GLY A 41 17.90 3.08 -17.83
C GLY A 41 16.48 3.20 -17.30
N GLU A 42 15.60 2.25 -17.54
CA GLU A 42 14.21 2.28 -17.08
C GLU A 42 13.68 0.90 -16.70
N PHE A 43 12.64 0.88 -15.88
CA PHE A 43 11.95 -0.35 -15.53
C PHE A 43 10.46 -0.09 -15.32
N THR A 44 9.67 -1.17 -15.37
CA THR A 44 8.21 -1.13 -15.15
C THR A 44 7.83 -1.96 -13.94
N VAL A 45 6.93 -1.41 -13.12
CA VAL A 45 6.29 -2.09 -11.97
C VAL A 45 4.83 -2.42 -12.30
N TYR A 46 4.44 -3.69 -12.21
CA TYR A 46 3.03 -4.07 -12.14
C TYR A 46 2.57 -3.90 -10.70
N THR A 47 1.68 -2.94 -10.44
CA THR A 47 1.25 -2.62 -9.07
C THR A 47 -0.27 -2.69 -8.89
N ALA A 48 -0.68 -3.30 -7.79
CA ALA A 48 -2.08 -3.43 -7.40
C ALA A 48 -2.41 -2.84 -6.01
N HIS A 49 -1.41 -2.47 -5.20
CA HIS A 49 -1.67 -1.96 -3.86
C HIS A 49 -1.72 -0.43 -3.77
N TYR A 50 -1.01 0.26 -4.62
CA TYR A 50 -1.14 1.71 -4.73
C TYR A 50 -2.29 2.09 -5.66
N ASN A 51 -2.93 3.22 -5.42
CA ASN A 51 -3.68 3.89 -6.48
C ASN A 51 -2.71 4.61 -7.43
N SER A 52 -3.20 5.16 -8.52
CA SER A 52 -2.34 5.80 -9.53
C SER A 52 -1.54 6.98 -8.97
N GLU A 53 -2.15 7.79 -8.09
CA GLU A 53 -1.51 8.94 -7.45
C GLU A 53 -0.37 8.52 -6.50
N GLN A 54 -0.59 7.47 -5.69
CA GLN A 54 0.46 6.91 -4.83
C GLN A 54 1.60 6.30 -5.65
N ALA A 55 1.28 5.52 -6.68
CA ALA A 55 2.29 4.91 -7.54
C ALA A 55 3.15 5.97 -8.23
N ALA A 56 2.53 7.03 -8.74
CA ALA A 56 3.23 8.16 -9.35
C ALA A 56 4.15 8.87 -8.34
N ALA A 57 3.67 9.11 -7.11
CA ALA A 57 4.47 9.76 -6.07
C ALA A 57 5.69 8.91 -5.65
N VAL A 58 5.52 7.58 -5.51
CA VAL A 58 6.62 6.66 -5.17
C VAL A 58 7.63 6.59 -6.30
N CYS A 59 7.19 6.46 -7.57
CA CYS A 59 8.09 6.49 -8.73
C CYS A 59 8.83 7.82 -8.86
N ALA A 60 8.15 8.95 -8.65
CA ALA A 60 8.81 10.27 -8.67
C ALA A 60 9.87 10.44 -7.57
N GLY A 61 9.63 9.88 -6.38
CA GLY A 61 10.64 9.83 -5.31
C GLY A 61 11.84 8.97 -5.67
N TYR A 62 11.58 7.80 -6.26
CA TYR A 62 12.64 6.93 -6.78
C TYR A 62 13.47 7.63 -7.86
N ASP A 63 12.82 8.21 -8.88
CA ASP A 63 13.49 8.94 -9.98
C ASP A 63 14.37 10.08 -9.46
N LYS A 64 13.87 10.78 -8.41
CA LYS A 64 14.62 11.87 -7.76
C LYS A 64 15.85 11.37 -7.03
N LYS A 65 15.74 10.23 -6.33
CA LYS A 65 16.87 9.64 -5.58
C LYS A 65 17.91 9.02 -6.50
N TYR A 66 17.47 8.41 -7.63
CA TYR A 66 18.32 7.68 -8.56
C TYR A 66 18.24 8.25 -9.99
N PRO A 67 18.79 9.46 -10.23
CA PRO A 67 18.75 10.10 -11.55
C PRO A 67 19.34 9.21 -12.65
N GLY A 68 18.64 9.09 -13.77
CA GLY A 68 19.03 8.24 -14.89
C GLY A 68 18.49 6.81 -14.81
N VAL A 69 17.67 6.48 -13.79
CA VAL A 69 16.89 5.23 -13.74
C VAL A 69 15.42 5.60 -13.65
N LYS A 70 14.64 5.39 -14.70
CA LYS A 70 13.23 5.79 -14.78
C LYS A 70 12.31 4.71 -14.25
N CYS A 71 11.47 5.05 -13.27
CA CYS A 71 10.40 4.19 -12.77
C CYS A 71 9.12 4.41 -13.58
N ASN A 72 8.65 3.38 -14.27
CA ASN A 72 7.34 3.31 -14.90
C ASN A 72 6.45 2.36 -14.12
N PHE A 73 5.12 2.55 -14.17
CA PHE A 73 4.19 1.63 -13.51
C PHE A 73 2.95 1.38 -14.35
N ILE A 74 2.40 0.17 -14.20
CA ILE A 74 1.09 -0.20 -14.70
C ILE A 74 0.24 -0.58 -13.48
N ARG A 75 -0.70 0.31 -13.16
CA ARG A 75 -1.62 0.14 -12.04
C ARG A 75 -2.88 -0.58 -12.48
N THR A 76 -3.21 -1.68 -11.79
CA THR A 76 -4.46 -2.41 -11.99
C THR A 76 -4.87 -3.12 -10.70
N THR A 77 -5.91 -3.98 -10.75
CA THR A 77 -6.30 -4.82 -9.60
C THR A 77 -5.40 -6.06 -9.49
N ALA A 78 -5.36 -6.67 -8.31
CA ALA A 78 -4.42 -7.77 -8.03
C ALA A 78 -4.54 -8.94 -9.02
N GLN A 79 -5.76 -9.38 -9.32
CA GLN A 79 -6.00 -10.49 -10.24
C GLN A 79 -5.64 -10.14 -11.67
N VAL A 80 -5.94 -8.91 -12.10
CA VAL A 80 -5.59 -8.44 -13.45
C VAL A 80 -4.07 -8.31 -13.61
N ALA A 81 -3.35 -7.81 -12.59
CA ALA A 81 -1.88 -7.75 -12.61
C ALA A 81 -1.27 -9.16 -12.74
N TYR A 82 -1.80 -10.13 -11.97
CA TYR A 82 -1.33 -11.50 -12.01
C TYR A 82 -1.63 -12.17 -13.38
N GLN A 83 -2.83 -11.99 -13.91
CA GLN A 83 -3.22 -12.53 -15.21
C GLN A 83 -2.36 -11.95 -16.34
N ARG A 84 -2.10 -10.64 -16.30
CA ARG A 84 -1.22 -9.99 -17.27
C ARG A 84 0.19 -10.56 -17.20
N LEU A 85 0.76 -10.67 -16.00
CA LEU A 85 2.07 -11.30 -15.82
C LEU A 85 2.09 -12.73 -16.34
N ALA A 86 1.04 -13.52 -16.06
CA ALA A 86 0.94 -14.89 -16.57
C ALA A 86 0.91 -14.96 -18.10
N GLN A 87 0.26 -14.02 -18.76
CA GLN A 87 0.26 -13.90 -20.22
C GLN A 87 1.64 -13.52 -20.75
N ASP A 88 2.29 -12.52 -20.13
CA ASP A 88 3.65 -12.11 -20.50
C ASP A 88 4.64 -13.27 -20.37
N MET A 89 4.59 -14.01 -19.25
CA MET A 89 5.45 -15.19 -19.02
C MET A 89 5.22 -16.30 -20.05
N LYS A 90 3.95 -16.57 -20.41
CA LYS A 90 3.62 -17.54 -21.45
C LYS A 90 4.12 -17.14 -22.84
N ALA A 91 4.09 -15.84 -23.13
CA ALA A 91 4.53 -15.29 -24.40
C ALA A 91 6.06 -15.06 -24.46
N GLY A 92 6.80 -15.35 -23.39
CA GLY A 92 8.24 -15.04 -23.28
C GLY A 92 8.54 -13.55 -23.27
N LEU A 93 7.58 -12.69 -22.90
CA LEU A 93 7.73 -11.25 -22.86
C LEU A 93 8.30 -10.80 -21.51
N ALA A 94 9.29 -9.90 -21.56
CA ALA A 94 9.89 -9.28 -20.40
C ALA A 94 9.45 -7.81 -20.33
N VAL A 95 8.22 -7.55 -19.81
CA VAL A 95 7.63 -6.20 -19.73
C VAL A 95 7.88 -5.54 -18.38
N ALA A 96 7.62 -6.25 -17.30
CA ALA A 96 7.82 -5.73 -15.95
C ALA A 96 9.11 -6.27 -15.32
N SER A 97 9.74 -5.46 -14.49
CA SER A 97 10.85 -5.89 -13.63
C SER A 97 10.40 -6.25 -12.23
N VAL A 98 9.31 -5.66 -11.77
CA VAL A 98 8.75 -5.86 -10.42
C VAL A 98 7.25 -6.11 -10.51
N ILE A 99 6.77 -7.03 -9.67
CA ILE A 99 5.34 -7.18 -9.39
C ILE A 99 5.05 -6.88 -7.92
N SER A 100 4.00 -6.08 -7.69
CA SER A 100 3.45 -5.76 -6.37
C SER A 100 1.96 -6.07 -6.36
N THR A 101 1.52 -7.09 -5.62
CA THR A 101 0.11 -7.48 -5.57
C THR A 101 -0.40 -7.60 -4.14
N THR A 102 -1.67 -7.29 -3.94
CA THR A 102 -2.36 -7.39 -2.65
C THR A 102 -3.00 -8.75 -2.40
N ASP A 103 -3.02 -9.63 -3.39
CA ASP A 103 -3.39 -11.03 -3.23
C ASP A 103 -2.13 -11.86 -2.99
N VAL A 104 -1.83 -12.10 -1.72
CA VAL A 104 -0.63 -12.84 -1.30
C VAL A 104 -0.64 -14.29 -1.78
N SER A 105 -1.79 -14.85 -2.18
CA SER A 105 -1.89 -16.19 -2.75
C SER A 105 -1.20 -16.34 -4.11
N HIS A 106 -0.93 -15.23 -4.78
CA HIS A 106 -0.20 -15.21 -6.04
C HIS A 106 1.26 -15.62 -5.90
N TYR A 107 1.93 -15.22 -4.79
CA TYR A 107 3.38 -15.36 -4.65
C TYR A 107 3.87 -16.82 -4.63
N PRO A 108 3.26 -17.74 -3.87
CA PRO A 108 3.66 -19.14 -3.93
C PRO A 108 3.48 -19.76 -5.32
N ARG A 109 2.46 -19.35 -6.06
CA ARG A 109 2.22 -19.82 -7.44
C ARG A 109 3.28 -19.30 -8.40
N MET A 110 3.62 -17.99 -8.32
CA MET A 110 4.69 -17.37 -9.10
C MET A 110 6.05 -17.97 -8.77
N LYS A 111 6.34 -18.21 -7.47
CA LYS A 111 7.57 -18.86 -7.00
C LYS A 111 7.67 -20.28 -7.55
N LYS A 112 6.62 -21.09 -7.42
CA LYS A 112 6.58 -22.47 -7.97
C LYS A 112 6.77 -22.52 -9.49
N ALA A 113 6.27 -21.50 -10.20
CA ALA A 113 6.42 -21.37 -11.65
C ALA A 113 7.79 -20.82 -12.08
N GLY A 114 8.69 -20.50 -11.14
CA GLY A 114 10.01 -19.93 -11.43
C GLY A 114 9.98 -18.48 -11.94
N TRP A 115 8.88 -17.74 -11.70
CA TRP A 115 8.73 -16.37 -12.21
C TRP A 115 9.38 -15.31 -11.33
N LEU A 116 9.80 -15.66 -10.11
CA LEU A 116 10.38 -14.72 -9.15
C LEU A 116 11.89 -14.90 -9.03
N MET A 117 12.61 -13.79 -8.91
CA MET A 117 14.05 -13.75 -8.65
C MET A 117 14.30 -13.82 -7.14
N LYS A 118 15.26 -14.63 -6.74
CA LYS A 118 15.75 -14.64 -5.36
C LYS A 118 16.66 -13.42 -5.14
N TYR A 119 16.27 -12.57 -4.18
CA TYR A 119 17.06 -11.41 -3.79
C TYR A 119 16.74 -11.04 -2.34
N LYS A 120 17.74 -10.85 -1.50
CA LYS A 120 17.56 -10.42 -0.12
C LYS A 120 17.95 -8.94 0.00
N PRO A 121 16.97 -8.04 0.24
CA PRO A 121 17.25 -6.62 0.40
C PRO A 121 18.13 -6.33 1.63
N HIS A 122 19.08 -5.41 1.49
CA HIS A 122 19.90 -4.88 2.58
C HIS A 122 19.03 -4.09 3.57
N ASN A 123 18.09 -3.30 3.04
CA ASN A 123 17.19 -2.46 3.81
C ASN A 123 16.09 -3.24 4.56
N LEU A 124 16.04 -4.56 4.43
CA LEU A 124 15.13 -5.42 5.20
C LEU A 124 15.32 -5.23 6.73
N ALA A 125 16.51 -4.85 7.19
CA ALA A 125 16.80 -4.54 8.59
C ALA A 125 16.00 -3.36 9.15
N ASN A 126 15.52 -2.47 8.30
CA ASN A 126 14.69 -1.32 8.67
C ASN A 126 13.25 -1.72 9.01
N MET A 127 12.79 -2.87 8.53
CA MET A 127 11.42 -3.32 8.66
C MET A 127 10.98 -3.47 10.11
N LEU A 128 9.73 -3.11 10.39
CA LEU A 128 9.08 -3.37 11.68
C LEU A 128 9.00 -4.88 11.94
N PRO A 129 9.30 -5.35 13.17
CA PRO A 129 9.34 -6.77 13.49
C PRO A 129 8.05 -7.53 13.18
N ASN A 130 6.89 -6.88 13.33
CA ASN A 130 5.58 -7.48 13.06
C ASN A 130 5.32 -7.78 11.58
N PHE A 131 6.11 -7.24 10.65
CA PHE A 131 6.01 -7.56 9.22
C PHE A 131 6.98 -8.66 8.78
N LEU A 132 8.07 -8.92 9.53
CA LEU A 132 9.09 -9.91 9.17
C LEU A 132 8.52 -11.31 8.88
N PRO A 133 7.55 -11.85 9.66
CA PRO A 133 6.99 -13.19 9.41
C PRO A 133 6.21 -13.33 8.10
N TYR A 134 5.91 -12.22 7.42
CA TYR A 134 5.13 -12.22 6.17
C TYR A 134 6.01 -12.15 4.91
N ASN A 135 7.32 -12.08 5.07
CA ASN A 135 8.26 -12.20 3.98
C ASN A 135 8.50 -13.66 3.62
N ASP A 136 8.88 -13.92 2.38
CA ASP A 136 9.28 -15.27 1.99
C ASP A 136 10.59 -15.67 2.67
N PRO A 137 10.64 -16.79 3.41
CA PRO A 137 11.85 -17.20 4.11
C PRO A 137 13.01 -17.59 3.17
N GLU A 138 12.70 -17.92 1.91
CA GLU A 138 13.70 -18.24 0.89
C GLU A 138 14.16 -17.00 0.09
N GLY A 139 13.51 -15.85 0.27
CA GLY A 139 13.95 -14.57 -0.28
C GLY A 139 13.43 -14.22 -1.67
N TYR A 140 12.21 -14.65 -2.03
CA TYR A 140 11.61 -14.36 -3.32
C TYR A 140 10.66 -13.16 -3.31
N PHE A 141 10.07 -12.81 -2.18
CA PHE A 141 9.20 -11.64 -2.05
C PHE A 141 9.22 -11.06 -0.64
N TYR A 142 8.93 -9.78 -0.53
CA TYR A 142 8.98 -9.04 0.74
C TYR A 142 7.82 -8.07 0.85
N VAL A 143 7.32 -7.87 2.07
CA VAL A 143 6.35 -6.81 2.36
C VAL A 143 7.00 -5.47 2.07
N THR A 144 6.42 -4.70 1.16
CA THR A 144 6.93 -3.39 0.77
C THR A 144 5.91 -2.28 1.02
N SER A 145 4.70 -2.64 1.39
CA SER A 145 3.66 -1.71 1.80
C SER A 145 2.65 -2.41 2.70
N ALA A 146 1.95 -1.61 3.49
CA ALA A 146 0.83 -2.05 4.30
C ALA A 146 -0.33 -1.05 4.17
N GLY A 147 -1.52 -1.46 4.60
CA GLY A 147 -2.71 -0.63 4.65
C GLY A 147 -3.75 -1.23 5.57
N LEU A 148 -4.77 -0.46 5.87
CA LEU A 148 -5.89 -0.89 6.70
C LEU A 148 -7.17 -0.96 5.88
N VAL A 149 -7.97 -2.00 6.09
CA VAL A 149 -9.37 -2.03 5.70
C VAL A 149 -10.20 -1.82 6.96
N LEU A 150 -11.06 -0.84 6.89
CA LEU A 150 -11.87 -0.36 8.01
C LEU A 150 -13.27 0.02 7.52
N ILE A 151 -14.12 0.51 8.41
CA ILE A 151 -15.42 1.03 8.03
C ILE A 151 -15.23 2.50 7.62
N ASN A 152 -15.59 2.84 6.38
CA ASN A 152 -15.65 4.21 5.91
C ASN A 152 -17.12 4.67 5.77
N TYR A 153 -17.37 5.97 5.89
CA TYR A 153 -18.73 6.52 5.81
C TYR A 153 -18.73 7.94 5.25
N ASN A 154 -19.88 8.38 4.73
CA ASN A 154 -20.08 9.74 4.26
C ASN A 154 -20.61 10.63 5.41
N THR A 155 -19.87 11.69 5.76
CA THR A 155 -20.16 12.56 6.90
C THR A 155 -21.32 13.55 6.66
N ASP A 156 -21.74 13.77 5.41
CA ASP A 156 -22.94 14.55 5.11
C ASP A 156 -24.22 13.74 5.35
N LEU A 157 -24.12 12.39 5.23
CA LEU A 157 -25.27 11.50 5.35
C LEU A 157 -25.38 10.84 6.73
N LEU A 158 -24.30 10.80 7.48
CA LEU A 158 -24.21 10.06 8.74
C LEU A 158 -23.25 10.73 9.72
N LYS A 159 -23.72 10.95 10.95
CA LYS A 159 -22.85 11.39 12.05
C LYS A 159 -21.97 10.22 12.52
N GLU A 160 -20.77 10.51 13.00
CA GLU A 160 -19.86 9.51 13.52
C GLU A 160 -20.47 8.66 14.65
N ALA A 161 -21.27 9.27 15.52
CA ALA A 161 -21.96 8.59 16.62
C ALA A 161 -22.90 7.47 16.13
N ASP A 162 -23.54 7.66 14.97
CA ASP A 162 -24.52 6.75 14.38
C ASP A 162 -23.89 5.73 13.41
N ALA A 163 -22.58 5.92 13.08
CA ALA A 163 -21.86 5.03 12.18
C ALA A 163 -21.61 3.64 12.83
N PRO A 164 -21.52 2.57 12.02
CA PRO A 164 -21.19 1.24 12.50
C PRO A 164 -19.87 1.24 13.28
N LYS A 165 -19.84 0.57 14.45
CA LYS A 165 -18.63 0.46 15.30
C LYS A 165 -17.93 -0.89 15.16
N LYS A 166 -18.65 -1.89 14.68
CA LYS A 166 -18.18 -3.26 14.44
C LYS A 166 -18.57 -3.72 13.05
N TRP A 167 -17.87 -4.73 12.53
CA TRP A 167 -18.22 -5.30 11.23
C TRP A 167 -19.65 -5.84 11.20
N THR A 168 -20.08 -6.47 12.31
CA THR A 168 -21.44 -7.00 12.44
C THR A 168 -22.54 -5.94 12.40
N ASP A 169 -22.24 -4.69 12.72
CA ASP A 169 -23.22 -3.60 12.65
C ASP A 169 -23.66 -3.31 11.20
N LEU A 170 -22.83 -3.65 10.20
CA LEU A 170 -23.19 -3.55 8.79
C LEU A 170 -24.35 -4.48 8.39
N LEU A 171 -24.70 -5.45 9.24
CA LEU A 171 -25.78 -6.42 9.03
C LEU A 171 -27.14 -5.90 9.47
N ASP A 172 -27.19 -4.78 10.22
CA ASP A 172 -28.44 -4.15 10.66
C ASP A 172 -29.29 -3.77 9.43
N PRO A 173 -30.59 -4.14 9.37
CA PRO A 173 -31.50 -3.77 8.29
C PRO A 173 -31.61 -2.27 7.98
N LYS A 174 -31.25 -1.37 8.92
CA LYS A 174 -31.20 0.07 8.68
C LYS A 174 -30.20 0.45 7.58
N TRP A 175 -29.25 -0.43 7.27
CA TRP A 175 -28.24 -0.23 6.21
C TRP A 175 -28.66 -0.78 4.84
N LYS A 176 -29.92 -1.22 4.69
CA LYS A 176 -30.40 -1.71 3.39
C LYS A 176 -30.22 -0.65 2.30
N ASN A 177 -29.59 -1.03 1.20
CA ASN A 177 -29.18 -0.18 0.07
C ASN A 177 -28.19 0.94 0.44
N LYS A 178 -27.49 0.86 1.59
CA LYS A 178 -26.57 1.90 2.05
C LYS A 178 -25.12 1.44 2.20
N VAL A 179 -24.82 0.16 1.98
CA VAL A 179 -23.49 -0.43 2.15
C VAL A 179 -22.75 -0.48 0.82
N ALA A 180 -21.45 -0.14 0.83
CA ALA A 180 -20.51 -0.31 -0.27
C ALA A 180 -19.45 -1.35 0.10
N ILE A 181 -19.18 -2.30 -0.79
CA ILE A 181 -18.08 -3.27 -0.65
C ILE A 181 -17.36 -3.46 -1.99
N GLY A 182 -16.21 -4.09 -1.97
CA GLY A 182 -15.51 -4.49 -3.18
C GLY A 182 -15.81 -5.95 -3.56
N HIS A 183 -15.23 -6.41 -4.68
CA HIS A 183 -15.39 -7.77 -5.21
C HIS A 183 -14.08 -8.58 -5.00
N PRO A 184 -14.12 -9.75 -4.30
CA PRO A 184 -12.93 -10.55 -4.03
C PRO A 184 -12.30 -11.16 -5.28
N GLY A 185 -13.07 -11.31 -6.36
CA GLY A 185 -12.60 -11.79 -7.65
C GLY A 185 -11.64 -10.86 -8.37
N PHE A 186 -11.54 -9.58 -7.95
CA PHE A 186 -10.64 -8.59 -8.56
C PHE A 186 -9.62 -8.03 -7.57
N SER A 187 -10.00 -7.82 -6.30
CA SER A 187 -9.19 -7.14 -5.31
C SER A 187 -8.68 -8.09 -4.23
N GLY A 188 -7.36 -8.19 -4.08
CA GLY A 188 -6.73 -8.97 -3.00
C GLY A 188 -7.06 -8.42 -1.60
N TYR A 189 -7.26 -7.12 -1.46
CA TYR A 189 -7.74 -6.51 -0.22
C TYR A 189 -9.12 -7.03 0.15
N VAL A 190 -10.02 -7.05 -0.81
CA VAL A 190 -11.37 -7.57 -0.58
C VAL A 190 -11.34 -9.07 -0.33
N GLY A 191 -10.56 -9.84 -1.10
CA GLY A 191 -10.40 -11.27 -0.87
C GLY A 191 -9.93 -11.60 0.55
N THR A 192 -8.94 -10.86 1.04
CA THR A 192 -8.44 -11.02 2.42
C THR A 192 -9.49 -10.59 3.46
N TRP A 193 -10.25 -9.51 3.21
CA TRP A 193 -11.33 -9.08 4.08
C TRP A 193 -12.45 -10.14 4.15
N VAL A 194 -12.83 -10.72 3.02
CA VAL A 194 -13.84 -11.79 2.97
C VAL A 194 -13.38 -13.02 3.74
N VAL A 195 -12.11 -13.43 3.58
CA VAL A 195 -11.52 -14.53 4.37
C VAL A 195 -11.56 -14.23 5.86
N LEU A 196 -11.22 -12.99 6.27
CA LEU A 196 -11.27 -12.58 7.67
C LEU A 196 -12.70 -12.62 8.23
N MET A 197 -13.66 -12.04 7.52
CA MET A 197 -15.07 -12.03 7.97
C MET A 197 -15.62 -13.45 8.09
N ARG A 198 -15.32 -14.33 7.12
CA ARG A 198 -15.67 -15.75 7.20
C ARG A 198 -15.03 -16.43 8.42
N LYS A 199 -13.77 -16.12 8.72
CA LYS A 199 -13.08 -16.65 9.90
C LYS A 199 -13.72 -16.20 11.22
N MET A 200 -14.11 -14.92 11.30
CA MET A 200 -14.64 -14.33 12.53
C MET A 200 -16.11 -14.65 12.78
N TYR A 201 -16.92 -14.73 11.72
CA TYR A 201 -18.38 -14.75 11.82
C TYR A 201 -19.06 -15.85 11.00
N GLY A 202 -18.30 -16.73 10.33
CA GLY A 202 -18.85 -17.70 9.40
C GLY A 202 -19.35 -17.07 8.11
N TRP A 203 -19.81 -17.93 7.16
CA TRP A 203 -20.33 -17.45 5.88
C TRP A 203 -21.68 -16.72 6.03
N GLU A 204 -22.41 -17.00 7.09
CA GLU A 204 -23.67 -16.31 7.43
C GLU A 204 -23.54 -14.78 7.46
N PHE A 205 -22.34 -14.24 7.73
CA PHE A 205 -22.08 -12.80 7.66
C PHE A 205 -22.44 -12.25 6.27
N PHE A 206 -22.02 -12.94 5.22
CA PHE A 206 -22.26 -12.50 3.83
C PHE A 206 -23.69 -12.74 3.39
N GLU A 207 -24.33 -13.84 3.84
CA GLU A 207 -25.75 -14.13 3.59
C GLU A 207 -26.66 -13.05 4.23
N LYS A 208 -26.30 -12.59 5.44
CA LYS A 208 -26.99 -11.47 6.08
C LYS A 208 -26.70 -10.14 5.41
N LEU A 209 -25.44 -9.91 4.99
CA LEU A 209 -25.02 -8.68 4.31
C LEU A 209 -25.72 -8.54 2.95
N GLU A 210 -25.92 -9.64 2.22
CA GLU A 210 -26.64 -9.67 0.96
C GLU A 210 -28.06 -9.09 1.11
N LYS A 211 -28.78 -9.40 2.20
CA LYS A 211 -30.12 -8.85 2.48
C LYS A 211 -30.13 -7.33 2.56
N ASN A 212 -29.01 -6.71 2.89
CA ASN A 212 -28.82 -5.26 2.84
C ASN A 212 -28.49 -4.73 1.44
N LYS A 213 -28.43 -5.59 0.40
CA LYS A 213 -28.22 -5.23 -1.00
C LYS A 213 -27.02 -4.28 -1.17
N PRO A 214 -25.81 -4.67 -0.75
CA PRO A 214 -24.66 -3.80 -0.89
C PRO A 214 -24.35 -3.52 -2.35
N GLN A 215 -23.83 -2.33 -2.65
CA GLN A 215 -23.24 -2.04 -3.95
C GLN A 215 -21.83 -2.58 -3.99
N ILE A 216 -21.52 -3.34 -5.04
CA ILE A 216 -20.28 -4.08 -5.16
C ILE A 216 -19.46 -3.49 -6.30
N GLY A 217 -18.31 -2.89 -5.95
CA GLY A 217 -17.33 -2.39 -6.91
C GLY A 217 -16.25 -3.41 -7.23
N ARG A 218 -15.49 -3.24 -8.30
CA ARG A 218 -14.39 -4.13 -8.66
C ARG A 218 -13.22 -4.02 -7.68
N SER A 219 -12.88 -2.80 -7.26
CA SER A 219 -11.78 -2.49 -6.35
C SER A 219 -12.31 -2.13 -4.98
N ILE A 220 -11.49 -2.34 -3.94
CA ILE A 220 -11.80 -1.79 -2.62
C ILE A 220 -11.87 -0.26 -2.63
N ASN A 221 -11.18 0.41 -3.56
CA ASN A 221 -11.22 1.86 -3.70
C ASN A 221 -12.58 2.37 -4.22
N ASP A 222 -13.35 1.53 -4.89
CA ASP A 222 -14.66 1.92 -5.43
C ASP A 222 -15.66 2.26 -4.33
N THR A 223 -15.47 1.70 -3.11
CA THR A 223 -16.27 2.09 -1.93
C THR A 223 -16.14 3.58 -1.64
N VAL A 224 -14.94 4.15 -1.78
CA VAL A 224 -14.70 5.59 -1.58
C VAL A 224 -15.42 6.42 -2.65
N THR A 225 -15.42 5.96 -3.90
CA THR A 225 -16.15 6.62 -4.99
C THR A 225 -17.66 6.64 -4.75
N MET A 226 -18.21 5.47 -4.37
CA MET A 226 -19.66 5.33 -4.07
C MET A 226 -20.10 6.20 -2.89
N LEU A 227 -19.26 6.32 -1.85
CA LEU A 227 -19.53 7.19 -0.70
C LEU A 227 -19.43 8.67 -1.08
N ASN A 228 -18.43 9.07 -1.85
CA ASN A 228 -18.33 10.46 -2.34
C ASN A 228 -19.51 10.86 -3.21
N ALA A 229 -19.98 9.96 -4.06
CA ALA A 229 -21.17 10.17 -4.90
C ALA A 229 -22.49 10.12 -4.11
N LYS A 230 -22.44 9.84 -2.79
CA LYS A 230 -23.62 9.65 -1.92
C LYS A 230 -24.54 8.50 -2.35
N GLU A 231 -24.02 7.59 -3.19
CA GLU A 231 -24.74 6.38 -3.60
C GLU A 231 -24.89 5.40 -2.44
N ARG A 232 -23.91 5.40 -1.54
CA ARG A 232 -23.91 4.60 -0.32
C ARG A 232 -23.44 5.45 0.86
N TRP A 233 -23.77 5.02 2.07
CA TRP A 233 -23.52 5.76 3.31
C TRP A 233 -22.32 5.25 4.07
N VAL A 234 -22.15 3.93 4.08
CA VAL A 234 -21.10 3.22 4.80
C VAL A 234 -20.46 2.16 3.89
N GLY A 235 -19.25 1.72 4.21
CA GLY A 235 -18.61 0.66 3.43
C GLY A 235 -17.45 -0.01 4.14
N ALA A 236 -17.00 -1.13 3.61
CA ALA A 236 -15.72 -1.76 3.94
C ALA A 236 -14.67 -1.22 2.97
N GLY A 237 -13.90 -0.24 3.40
CA GLY A 237 -13.00 0.51 2.52
C GLY A 237 -11.57 0.69 3.04
N PRO A 238 -10.66 1.18 2.19
CA PRO A 238 -9.26 1.39 2.55
C PRO A 238 -9.07 2.69 3.33
N SER A 239 -8.32 2.66 4.44
CA SER A 239 -7.99 3.84 5.23
C SER A 239 -7.34 4.94 4.40
N ALA A 240 -6.26 4.59 3.69
CA ALA A 240 -5.45 5.55 2.96
C ALA A 240 -6.24 6.34 1.90
N THR A 241 -7.05 5.67 1.07
CA THR A 241 -7.84 6.35 0.03
C THR A 241 -8.95 7.19 0.64
N THR A 242 -9.59 6.71 1.71
CA THR A 242 -10.65 7.46 2.41
C THR A 242 -10.09 8.73 3.05
N LEU A 243 -9.00 8.62 3.83
CA LEU A 243 -8.37 9.76 4.50
C LEU A 243 -7.82 10.79 3.49
N ARG A 244 -7.22 10.33 2.40
CA ARG A 244 -6.74 11.22 1.33
C ARG A 244 -7.88 11.94 0.62
N SER A 245 -9.02 11.27 0.41
CA SER A 245 -10.23 11.88 -0.13
C SER A 245 -10.77 12.95 0.82
N ARG A 246 -10.81 12.67 2.12
CA ARG A 246 -11.17 13.64 3.17
C ARG A 246 -10.25 14.86 3.17
N ASP A 247 -8.94 14.66 3.04
CA ASP A 247 -7.95 15.75 3.01
C ASP A 247 -8.13 16.68 1.78
N LYS A 248 -8.77 16.17 0.73
CA LYS A 248 -9.19 16.96 -0.46
C LYS A 248 -10.54 17.67 -0.28
N GLY A 249 -11.12 17.61 0.94
CA GLY A 249 -12.38 18.26 1.28
C GLY A 249 -13.64 17.43 1.03
N ASN A 250 -13.50 16.15 0.66
CA ASN A 250 -14.67 15.29 0.50
C ASN A 250 -15.25 14.86 1.87
N PRO A 251 -16.58 14.71 1.99
CA PRO A 251 -17.25 14.43 3.26
C PRO A 251 -17.11 12.95 3.67
N LEU A 252 -15.91 12.52 4.01
CA LEU A 252 -15.64 11.14 4.40
C LEU A 252 -15.04 11.05 5.80
N GLY A 253 -15.47 10.03 6.53
CA GLY A 253 -14.94 9.61 7.82
C GLY A 253 -14.52 8.15 7.83
N VAL A 254 -13.76 7.76 8.88
CA VAL A 254 -13.31 6.40 9.11
C VAL A 254 -13.63 5.98 10.54
N ILE A 255 -14.07 4.74 10.71
CA ILE A 255 -14.21 4.05 11.98
C ILE A 255 -13.24 2.87 11.99
N TYR A 256 -12.41 2.79 13.01
CA TYR A 256 -11.58 1.62 13.30
C TYR A 256 -12.45 0.60 14.04
N PRO A 257 -12.85 -0.52 13.42
CA PRO A 257 -13.78 -1.45 14.03
C PRO A 257 -13.28 -2.00 15.37
N GLU A 258 -14.14 -1.98 16.39
CA GLU A 258 -13.81 -2.45 17.75
C GLU A 258 -13.48 -3.95 17.79
N ASP A 259 -14.07 -4.72 16.87
CA ASP A 259 -13.83 -6.15 16.68
C ASP A 259 -12.56 -6.46 15.87
N GLY A 260 -11.91 -5.44 15.30
CA GLY A 260 -10.59 -5.50 14.70
C GLY A 260 -10.53 -4.94 13.29
N THR A 261 -9.56 -4.03 13.07
CA THR A 261 -9.25 -3.47 11.76
C THR A 261 -8.38 -4.45 10.98
N LEU A 262 -8.74 -4.75 9.73
CA LEU A 262 -7.92 -5.64 8.92
C LEU A 262 -6.60 -4.97 8.51
N LEU A 263 -5.49 -5.54 8.97
CA LEU A 263 -4.16 -5.16 8.48
C LEU A 263 -3.87 -5.90 7.19
N MET A 264 -3.70 -5.15 6.11
CA MET A 264 -3.27 -5.65 4.82
C MET A 264 -1.77 -5.53 4.66
N ILE A 265 -1.19 -6.50 4.01
CA ILE A 265 0.19 -6.43 3.50
C ILE A 265 0.17 -6.47 1.99
N ALA A 266 1.13 -5.81 1.39
CA ALA A 266 1.35 -5.83 -0.05
C ALA A 266 2.83 -6.15 -0.32
N PRO A 267 3.14 -7.41 -0.61
CA PRO A 267 4.50 -7.77 -0.99
C PRO A 267 4.85 -7.31 -2.41
N SER A 268 6.16 -7.18 -2.64
CA SER A 268 6.75 -7.00 -3.97
C SER A 268 7.83 -8.04 -4.22
N ALA A 269 8.03 -8.35 -5.50
CA ALA A 269 9.05 -9.28 -5.95
C ALA A 269 9.69 -8.79 -7.26
N VAL A 270 10.99 -9.02 -7.42
CA VAL A 270 11.67 -8.87 -8.71
C VAL A 270 11.35 -10.11 -9.56
N LEU A 271 11.09 -9.92 -10.84
CA LEU A 271 10.78 -11.00 -11.76
C LEU A 271 12.05 -11.69 -12.27
N ALA A 272 11.98 -13.01 -12.49
CA ALA A 272 13.12 -13.80 -12.94
C ALA A 272 13.59 -13.42 -14.35
N ASN A 273 12.65 -13.00 -15.22
CA ASN A 273 12.92 -12.49 -16.57
C ASN A 273 12.88 -10.97 -16.67
N ALA A 274 13.10 -10.25 -15.53
CA ALA A 274 13.07 -8.80 -15.51
C ALA A 274 13.96 -8.18 -16.60
N PRO A 275 13.47 -7.24 -17.42
CA PRO A 275 14.29 -6.53 -18.39
C PRO A 275 15.34 -5.63 -17.72
N ALA A 276 15.06 -5.14 -16.53
CA ALA A 276 15.92 -4.30 -15.71
C ALA A 276 15.99 -4.85 -14.26
N PRO A 277 16.72 -5.97 -14.04
CA PRO A 277 16.73 -6.64 -12.73
C PRO A 277 17.41 -5.82 -11.63
N ASN A 278 18.44 -5.04 -11.95
CA ASN A 278 19.12 -4.22 -10.95
C ASN A 278 18.28 -3.01 -10.55
N ALA A 279 17.57 -2.38 -11.49
CA ALA A 279 16.60 -1.33 -11.20
C ALA A 279 15.43 -1.89 -10.34
N GLY A 280 14.96 -3.09 -10.63
CA GLY A 280 13.96 -3.79 -9.82
C GLY A 280 14.42 -4.06 -8.38
N LYS A 281 15.66 -4.53 -8.19
CA LYS A 281 16.28 -4.72 -6.86
C LYS A 281 16.42 -3.39 -6.12
N LEU A 282 16.93 -2.36 -6.80
CA LEU A 282 17.09 -1.02 -6.24
C LEU A 282 15.74 -0.41 -5.82
N TYR A 283 14.67 -0.70 -6.58
CA TYR A 283 13.32 -0.30 -6.20
C TYR A 283 12.82 -1.00 -4.94
N LEU A 284 13.11 -2.29 -4.74
CA LEU A 284 12.79 -2.99 -3.49
C LEU A 284 13.55 -2.38 -2.29
N GLU A 285 14.82 -2.04 -2.47
CA GLU A 285 15.62 -1.33 -1.44
C GLU A 285 14.97 0.02 -1.09
N PHE A 286 14.63 0.82 -2.10
CA PHE A 286 13.98 2.12 -1.93
C PHE A 286 12.67 2.01 -1.13
N LEU A 287 11.82 1.03 -1.43
CA LEU A 287 10.54 0.85 -0.74
C LEU A 287 10.70 0.56 0.78
N MET A 288 11.87 0.10 1.22
CA MET A 288 12.19 -0.18 2.62
C MET A 288 13.00 0.96 3.28
N GLU A 289 13.09 2.12 2.64
CA GLU A 289 13.77 3.29 3.17
C GLU A 289 12.81 4.33 3.75
N LYS A 290 13.38 5.23 4.53
CA LYS A 290 12.64 6.32 5.17
C LYS A 290 11.94 7.21 4.14
N GLU A 291 12.64 7.58 3.06
CA GLU A 291 12.11 8.46 2.02
C GLU A 291 10.85 7.89 1.35
N ALA A 292 10.88 6.62 0.93
CA ALA A 292 9.72 5.96 0.34
C ALA A 292 8.55 5.84 1.32
N ASN A 293 8.85 5.54 2.59
CA ASN A 293 7.82 5.47 3.63
C ASN A 293 7.23 6.84 3.94
N GLU A 294 8.02 7.92 3.96
CA GLU A 294 7.52 9.30 4.08
C GLU A 294 6.60 9.68 2.92
N ILE A 295 6.98 9.31 1.68
CA ILE A 295 6.14 9.53 0.49
C ILE A 295 4.83 8.76 0.63
N ASN A 296 4.89 7.48 1.02
CA ASN A 296 3.71 6.66 1.22
C ASN A 296 2.80 7.23 2.32
N MET A 297 3.37 7.67 3.44
CA MET A 297 2.63 8.28 4.55
C MET A 297 1.99 9.63 4.17
N LYS A 298 2.66 10.46 3.36
CA LYS A 298 2.05 11.68 2.79
C LYS A 298 0.82 11.36 1.95
N GLN A 299 0.78 10.16 1.38
CA GLN A 299 -0.38 9.60 0.67
C GLN A 299 -1.32 8.80 1.61
N ARG A 300 -1.20 8.97 2.94
CA ARG A 300 -2.00 8.29 3.97
C ARG A 300 -1.80 6.76 4.02
N GLY A 301 -0.73 6.23 3.41
CA GLY A 301 -0.34 4.82 3.56
C GLY A 301 0.33 4.56 4.91
N GLU A 302 0.34 3.30 5.32
CA GLU A 302 1.00 2.86 6.55
C GLU A 302 2.51 2.72 6.33
N ALA A 303 3.31 3.09 7.33
CA ALA A 303 4.74 2.83 7.32
C ALA A 303 5.03 1.36 7.67
N ILE A 304 6.02 0.77 7.01
CA ILE A 304 6.47 -0.60 7.27
C ILE A 304 7.83 -0.68 7.98
N ILE A 305 8.45 0.48 8.22
CA ILE A 305 9.79 0.58 8.84
C ILE A 305 9.73 1.27 10.20
N LYS A 306 10.79 1.04 10.98
CA LYS A 306 10.97 1.62 12.32
C LYS A 306 11.12 3.15 12.27
N GLY A 307 10.76 3.82 13.36
CA GLY A 307 11.02 5.25 13.57
C GLY A 307 10.11 6.23 12.81
N MET A 308 9.05 5.74 12.16
CA MET A 308 8.06 6.58 11.50
C MET A 308 6.94 6.98 12.46
N LYS A 309 6.43 8.21 12.31
CA LYS A 309 5.27 8.71 13.08
C LYS A 309 4.09 8.95 12.14
N PRO A 310 2.86 8.55 12.51
CA PRO A 310 1.68 8.76 11.66
C PRO A 310 1.39 10.24 11.45
N LEU A 311 0.74 10.56 10.35
CA LEU A 311 0.25 11.91 10.08
C LEU A 311 -0.97 12.24 10.95
N PRO A 312 -1.22 13.52 11.27
CA PRO A 312 -2.40 13.94 12.02
C PRO A 312 -3.71 13.37 11.43
N GLY A 313 -4.60 12.90 12.31
CA GLY A 313 -5.89 12.32 11.93
C GLY A 313 -5.84 10.85 11.47
N ALA A 314 -4.67 10.19 11.51
CA ALA A 314 -4.53 8.74 11.49
C ALA A 314 -4.09 8.26 12.88
N LYS A 315 -4.54 7.07 13.29
CA LYS A 315 -4.04 6.42 14.52
C LYS A 315 -2.70 5.75 14.25
N PRO A 316 -1.76 5.78 15.19
CA PRO A 316 -0.57 4.94 15.13
C PRO A 316 -0.96 3.46 14.98
N LEU A 317 -0.22 2.71 14.18
CA LEU A 317 -0.57 1.31 13.88
C LEU A 317 -0.53 0.41 15.13
N ASP A 318 0.29 0.75 16.12
CA ASP A 318 0.40 0.09 17.42
C ASP A 318 -0.78 0.40 18.38
N GLU A 319 -1.51 1.49 18.13
CA GLU A 319 -2.73 1.84 18.86
C GLU A 319 -4.00 1.28 18.20
N VAL A 320 -3.90 0.74 16.98
CA VAL A 320 -5.04 0.14 16.27
C VAL A 320 -5.12 -1.34 16.60
N LYS A 321 -6.27 -1.79 17.11
CA LYS A 321 -6.55 -3.23 17.21
C LYS A 321 -6.61 -3.84 15.82
N THR A 322 -5.46 -4.33 15.35
CA THR A 322 -5.37 -4.96 14.04
C THR A 322 -5.64 -6.46 14.14
N THR A 323 -6.23 -7.00 13.08
CA THR A 323 -6.40 -8.43 12.88
C THR A 323 -6.13 -8.79 11.43
N ARG A 324 -5.72 -10.02 11.17
CA ARG A 324 -5.59 -10.56 9.82
C ARG A 324 -5.60 -12.07 9.83
N PRO A 325 -6.01 -12.72 8.72
CA PRO A 325 -5.77 -14.14 8.52
C PRO A 325 -4.28 -14.43 8.35
N THR A 326 -3.86 -15.63 8.65
CA THR A 326 -2.51 -16.11 8.33
C THR A 326 -2.28 -16.15 6.81
N LEU A 327 -1.02 -16.25 6.36
CA LEU A 327 -0.73 -16.39 4.93
C LEU A 327 -1.37 -17.67 4.37
N GLU A 328 -1.35 -18.77 5.12
CA GLU A 328 -1.96 -20.04 4.72
C GLU A 328 -3.49 -19.92 4.57
N GLU A 329 -4.17 -19.28 5.53
CA GLU A 329 -5.61 -19.01 5.46
C GLU A 329 -5.98 -18.16 4.24
N ILE A 330 -5.15 -17.16 3.92
CA ILE A 330 -5.37 -16.31 2.74
C ILE A 330 -5.13 -17.11 1.45
N GLN A 331 -4.05 -17.90 1.37
CA GLN A 331 -3.70 -18.68 0.20
C GLN A 331 -4.78 -19.73 -0.15
N LYS A 332 -5.30 -20.41 0.87
CA LYS A 332 -6.38 -21.40 0.71
C LYS A 332 -7.74 -20.73 0.55
N GLY A 333 -8.00 -19.71 1.35
CA GLY A 333 -9.32 -19.10 1.48
C GLY A 333 -9.73 -18.23 0.29
N ILE A 334 -8.81 -17.44 -0.31
CA ILE A 334 -9.20 -16.55 -1.42
C ILE A 334 -9.84 -17.28 -2.61
N PRO A 335 -9.31 -18.40 -3.11
CA PRO A 335 -9.99 -19.16 -4.18
C PRO A 335 -11.40 -19.58 -3.81
N GLU A 336 -11.59 -20.12 -2.60
CA GLU A 336 -12.89 -20.60 -2.09
C GLU A 336 -13.91 -19.46 -1.94
N VAL A 337 -13.51 -18.37 -1.28
CA VAL A 337 -14.44 -17.25 -1.03
C VAL A 337 -14.85 -16.52 -2.29
N LYS A 338 -14.08 -16.59 -3.38
CA LYS A 338 -14.49 -16.05 -4.68
C LYS A 338 -15.72 -16.75 -5.23
N GLU A 339 -15.76 -18.07 -5.14
CA GLU A 339 -16.89 -18.88 -5.60
C GLU A 339 -18.10 -18.64 -4.70
N GLN A 340 -17.93 -18.80 -3.39
CA GLN A 340 -19.01 -18.55 -2.42
C GLN A 340 -19.61 -17.14 -2.55
N PHE A 341 -18.75 -16.13 -2.77
CA PHE A 341 -19.18 -14.73 -2.93
C PHE A 341 -20.02 -14.55 -4.19
N ARG A 342 -19.58 -15.12 -5.33
CA ARG A 342 -20.34 -15.09 -6.57
C ARG A 342 -21.72 -15.74 -6.39
N ASP A 343 -21.76 -16.90 -5.75
CA ASP A 343 -23.02 -17.65 -5.55
C ASP A 343 -23.97 -16.90 -4.60
N THR A 344 -23.44 -16.22 -3.57
CA THR A 344 -24.26 -15.45 -2.59
C THR A 344 -24.81 -14.16 -3.20
N PHE A 345 -23.99 -13.41 -3.96
CA PHE A 345 -24.38 -12.10 -4.49
C PHE A 345 -24.84 -12.13 -5.95
N GLY A 346 -24.80 -13.26 -6.63
CA GLY A 346 -25.27 -13.42 -8.01
C GLY A 346 -24.40 -12.73 -9.07
N ILE A 347 -23.07 -12.62 -8.85
CA ILE A 347 -22.14 -11.83 -9.70
C ILE A 347 -20.84 -12.56 -10.00
#